data_7ee9dca76678da0c125b2bb43eafebd7
#
_entry.id   7ee9dca76678da0c125b2bb43eafebd7
#
_cell.length_a   1.000
_cell.length_b   1.000
_cell.length_c   1.000
_cell.angle_alpha   90.00
_cell.angle_beta   90.00
_cell.angle_gamma   90.00
#
_symmetry.space_group_name_H-M   'P 1'
#
loop_
_entity.id
_entity.type
_entity.pdbx_description
1 polymer ?
#
loop_
_entity_poly.entity_id
_entity_poly.type
_entity_poly.pdbx_seq_one_letter_code
_entity_poly.pdbx_strand_id
1 'polypeptide(L)'
;MKKREILAVLLVSLLILLLFWSFSLVKNPQKPDFFVGVDAVYDDVEAIKRLVDEVRSYTNLFVVGCTGITLNVTKLDDVCQYIYESGLYLIVFKYPHVTEFNQSEWLRDARKRWGDRFLGLYVYDEAGGHQIDCTEYMLVKEADNYTDAANKFVGGLNEHLKQIRDYPIYAGEFPLFTSDYGLYWFDYEAGYDVVLCEFGWNHSRLLNVALNRGAAKMQNKDWGVIITWTYWHPPYLESGDELYYDMVFAYLNGAKYLVIFNGPLNPEEGTSEYGILTERHLDAIRRFWRYIHTNPERPWIYCSDCSQTAYVLPKDYGWGFRGGEDKVWGLWVDELSIRIGTTLDYLLHTHHISLDIIYDDPKYYSEISRYSKLVFWNGTVT
;
A
#
# COMPACT_ATOMS: atom_id res chain seq x y z
N MET A 1 45.02 -12.93 47.14
CA MET A 1 44.93 -13.32 45.72
C MET A 1 46.30 -13.25 45.05
N LYS A 2 46.75 -14.30 44.41
CA LYS A 2 47.99 -14.30 43.66
C LYS A 2 47.89 -13.43 42.42
N LYS A 3 48.90 -12.68 42.02
CA LYS A 3 48.89 -11.79 40.83
C LYS A 3 48.26 -12.46 39.56
N ARG A 4 48.39 -13.77 39.42
CA ARG A 4 47.76 -14.55 38.31
C ARG A 4 46.24 -14.61 38.42
N GLU A 5 45.63 -14.65 39.60
CA GLU A 5 44.20 -14.69 39.80
C GLU A 5 43.57 -13.31 39.50
N ILE A 6 44.27 -12.22 39.88
CA ILE A 6 43.83 -10.86 39.53
C ILE A 6 43.85 -10.62 38.02
N LEU A 7 44.91 -11.09 37.34
CA LEU A 7 45.03 -10.98 35.88
C LEU A 7 43.95 -11.76 35.15
N ALA A 8 43.61 -12.97 35.63
CA ALA A 8 42.52 -13.79 35.04
C ALA A 8 41.15 -13.12 35.21
N VAL A 9 40.86 -12.54 36.38
CA VAL A 9 39.60 -11.81 36.59
C VAL A 9 39.50 -10.58 35.69
N LEU A 10 40.58 -9.82 35.51
CA LEU A 10 40.64 -8.67 34.63
C LEU A 10 40.40 -9.06 33.14
N LEU A 11 41.01 -10.15 32.70
CA LEU A 11 40.83 -10.67 31.34
C LEU A 11 39.37 -11.14 31.08
N VAL A 12 38.77 -11.85 32.03
CA VAL A 12 37.37 -12.29 31.92
C VAL A 12 36.41 -11.09 31.90
N SER A 13 36.68 -10.08 32.80
CA SER A 13 35.89 -8.83 32.82
C SER A 13 35.99 -8.06 31.51
N LEU A 14 37.18 -8.00 30.91
CA LEU A 14 37.41 -7.35 29.62
C LEU A 14 36.69 -8.11 28.48
N LEU A 15 36.71 -9.43 28.51
CA LEU A 15 36.02 -10.26 27.54
C LEU A 15 34.47 -10.09 27.61
N ILE A 16 33.94 -10.01 28.83
CA ILE A 16 32.53 -9.74 29.09
C ILE A 16 32.15 -8.33 28.58
N LEU A 17 32.98 -7.32 28.85
CA LEU A 17 32.77 -5.97 28.33
C LEU A 17 32.84 -5.90 26.81
N LEU A 18 33.75 -6.63 26.16
CA LEU A 18 33.84 -6.71 24.71
C LEU A 18 32.65 -7.45 24.12
N LEU A 19 32.14 -8.48 24.76
CA LEU A 19 30.90 -9.17 24.37
C LEU A 19 29.67 -8.25 24.52
N PHE A 20 29.57 -7.52 25.64
CA PHE A 20 28.51 -6.52 25.82
C PHE A 20 28.62 -5.40 24.79
N TRP A 21 29.83 -4.95 24.47
CA TRP A 21 30.04 -3.92 23.44
C TRP A 21 29.73 -4.42 22.04
N SER A 22 30.06 -5.67 21.70
CA SER A 22 29.68 -6.28 20.45
C SER A 22 28.17 -6.50 20.34
N PHE A 23 27.46 -6.83 21.43
CA PHE A 23 26.00 -6.89 21.47
C PHE A 23 25.35 -5.51 21.33
N SER A 24 25.94 -4.45 21.90
CA SER A 24 25.43 -3.07 21.75
C SER A 24 25.75 -2.46 20.38
N LEU A 25 26.68 -3.01 19.64
CA LEU A 25 26.99 -2.64 18.25
C LEU A 25 26.11 -3.38 17.21
N VAL A 26 25.35 -4.40 17.62
CA VAL A 26 24.25 -4.90 16.82
C VAL A 26 23.16 -3.81 16.85
N LYS A 27 23.30 -2.80 15.99
CA LYS A 27 22.20 -1.89 15.69
C LYS A 27 21.01 -2.78 15.37
N ASN A 28 19.91 -2.64 16.13
CA ASN A 28 18.63 -3.16 15.67
C ASN A 28 18.49 -2.76 14.20
N PRO A 29 18.28 -3.69 13.28
CA PRO A 29 18.14 -3.33 11.89
C PRO A 29 17.06 -2.27 11.80
N GLN A 30 17.46 -1.08 11.34
CA GLN A 30 16.55 0.05 11.23
C GLN A 30 15.43 -0.38 10.28
N LYS A 31 14.16 -0.13 10.65
CA LYS A 31 13.03 -0.45 9.82
C LYS A 31 13.24 0.17 8.43
N PRO A 32 13.05 -0.57 7.33
CA PRO A 32 13.25 -0.04 5.98
C PRO A 32 12.32 1.17 5.72
N ASP A 33 12.84 2.14 4.98
CA ASP A 33 12.06 3.28 4.51
C ASP A 33 11.17 2.94 3.30
N PHE A 34 11.41 1.79 2.69
CA PHE A 34 10.71 1.28 1.52
C PHE A 34 10.51 -0.23 1.60
N PHE A 35 9.29 -0.67 1.27
CA PHE A 35 8.91 -2.07 1.31
C PHE A 35 8.53 -2.52 -0.10
N VAL A 36 9.14 -3.62 -0.56
CA VAL A 36 8.80 -4.28 -1.82
C VAL A 36 8.58 -5.75 -1.61
N GLY A 37 7.48 -6.27 -2.15
CA GLY A 37 7.10 -7.66 -1.98
C GLY A 37 6.03 -8.16 -2.93
N VAL A 38 5.57 -9.36 -2.65
CA VAL A 38 4.54 -10.08 -3.42
C VAL A 38 3.35 -10.35 -2.54
N ASP A 39 2.16 -10.30 -3.11
CA ASP A 39 0.91 -10.72 -2.47
C ASP A 39 0.50 -12.10 -3.01
N ALA A 40 0.61 -13.14 -2.19
CA ALA A 40 0.23 -14.49 -2.58
C ALA A 40 -1.27 -14.73 -2.33
N VAL A 41 -2.01 -14.93 -3.43
CA VAL A 41 -3.48 -15.08 -3.41
C VAL A 41 -3.87 -16.49 -3.88
N TYR A 42 -3.28 -17.52 -3.28
CA TYR A 42 -3.64 -18.92 -3.53
C TYR A 42 -3.52 -19.77 -2.25
N ASP A 43 -4.34 -20.82 -2.14
CA ASP A 43 -4.55 -21.64 -0.95
C ASP A 43 -3.65 -22.88 -0.92
N ASP A 44 -2.34 -22.69 -1.08
CA ASP A 44 -1.36 -23.78 -0.95
C ASP A 44 -0.16 -23.30 -0.12
N VAL A 45 -0.08 -23.78 1.12
CA VAL A 45 0.97 -23.40 2.08
C VAL A 45 2.36 -23.70 1.54
N GLU A 46 2.56 -24.88 0.93
CA GLU A 46 3.87 -25.26 0.41
C GLU A 46 4.25 -24.46 -0.84
N ALA A 47 3.29 -24.10 -1.70
CA ALA A 47 3.52 -23.20 -2.81
C ALA A 47 3.90 -21.79 -2.34
N ILE A 48 3.23 -21.29 -1.29
CA ILE A 48 3.60 -20.00 -0.68
C ILE A 48 5.03 -20.06 -0.10
N LYS A 49 5.40 -21.13 0.62
CA LYS A 49 6.75 -21.28 1.15
C LYS A 49 7.81 -21.31 0.04
N ARG A 50 7.55 -22.02 -1.08
CA ARG A 50 8.45 -22.00 -2.25
C ARG A 50 8.61 -20.60 -2.82
N LEU A 51 7.51 -19.84 -2.92
CA LEU A 51 7.57 -18.44 -3.38
C LEU A 51 8.37 -17.58 -2.41
N VAL A 52 8.18 -17.73 -1.09
CA VAL A 52 8.99 -17.05 -0.07
C VAL A 52 10.47 -17.35 -0.25
N ASP A 53 10.85 -18.61 -0.43
CA ASP A 53 12.23 -19.01 -0.65
C ASP A 53 12.83 -18.37 -1.91
N GLU A 54 12.04 -18.27 -2.98
CA GLU A 54 12.45 -17.63 -4.23
C GLU A 54 12.70 -16.13 -4.03
N VAL A 55 11.75 -15.41 -3.42
CA VAL A 55 11.77 -13.94 -3.41
C VAL A 55 12.53 -13.31 -2.24
N ARG A 56 12.78 -14.04 -1.13
CA ARG A 56 13.35 -13.49 0.12
C ARG A 56 14.71 -12.81 -0.03
N SER A 57 15.47 -13.13 -1.07
CA SER A 57 16.80 -12.54 -1.30
C SER A 57 16.76 -11.20 -2.04
N TYR A 58 15.61 -10.83 -2.60
CA TYR A 58 15.41 -9.62 -3.40
C TYR A 58 14.04 -8.94 -3.17
N THR A 59 13.46 -9.20 -2.01
CA THR A 59 12.30 -8.48 -1.44
C THR A 59 12.49 -8.33 0.06
N ASN A 60 11.69 -7.49 0.71
CA ASN A 60 11.67 -7.36 2.16
C ASN A 60 10.25 -7.44 2.74
N LEU A 61 9.24 -7.62 1.91
CA LEU A 61 7.83 -7.69 2.29
C LEU A 61 7.19 -8.93 1.66
N PHE A 62 6.23 -9.52 2.36
CA PHE A 62 5.33 -10.53 1.83
C PHE A 62 3.91 -10.28 2.31
N VAL A 63 2.93 -10.33 1.41
CA VAL A 63 1.52 -10.18 1.74
C VAL A 63 0.84 -11.54 1.63
N VAL A 64 0.06 -11.90 2.65
CA VAL A 64 -0.74 -13.13 2.68
C VAL A 64 -2.17 -12.75 2.32
N GLY A 65 -2.51 -12.79 1.01
CA GLY A 65 -3.76 -12.30 0.45
C GLY A 65 -4.88 -13.34 0.31
N CYS A 66 -4.58 -14.63 0.47
CA CYS A 66 -5.56 -15.69 0.23
C CYS A 66 -6.48 -15.93 1.43
N THR A 67 -7.80 -15.88 1.21
CA THR A 67 -8.80 -16.18 2.23
C THR A 67 -8.72 -17.63 2.73
N GLY A 68 -8.40 -18.60 1.87
CA GLY A 68 -8.20 -20.00 2.26
C GLY A 68 -7.03 -20.21 3.23
N ILE A 69 -6.08 -19.27 3.27
CA ILE A 69 -5.01 -19.22 4.29
C ILE A 69 -5.48 -18.41 5.50
N THR A 70 -5.97 -17.20 5.30
CA THR A 70 -6.22 -16.24 6.39
C THR A 70 -7.43 -16.58 7.25
N LEU A 71 -8.33 -17.42 6.77
CA LEU A 71 -9.46 -17.95 7.57
C LEU A 71 -9.11 -19.22 8.35
N ASN A 72 -7.99 -19.86 8.07
CA ASN A 72 -7.53 -21.05 8.78
C ASN A 72 -6.29 -20.72 9.65
N VAL A 73 -6.49 -20.69 10.97
CA VAL A 73 -5.44 -20.27 11.91
C VAL A 73 -4.16 -21.09 11.81
N THR A 74 -4.27 -22.40 11.56
CA THR A 74 -3.10 -23.28 11.47
C THR A 74 -2.28 -22.98 10.20
N LYS A 75 -2.95 -22.82 9.06
CA LYS A 75 -2.28 -22.40 7.82
C LYS A 75 -1.66 -21.01 7.95
N LEU A 76 -2.43 -20.07 8.51
CA LEU A 76 -1.99 -18.69 8.68
C LEU A 76 -0.76 -18.58 9.57
N ASP A 77 -0.76 -19.28 10.71
CA ASP A 77 0.36 -19.31 11.65
C ASP A 77 1.61 -19.92 11.02
N ASP A 78 1.46 -21.02 10.29
CA ASP A 78 2.57 -21.68 9.60
C ASP A 78 3.19 -20.78 8.52
N VAL A 79 2.37 -20.17 7.68
CA VAL A 79 2.83 -19.25 6.63
C VAL A 79 3.48 -17.99 7.24
N CYS A 80 2.84 -17.34 8.19
CA CYS A 80 3.38 -16.13 8.81
C CYS A 80 4.69 -16.38 9.56
N GLN A 81 4.78 -17.51 10.26
CA GLN A 81 6.01 -17.91 10.95
C GLN A 81 7.15 -18.14 9.95
N TYR A 82 6.86 -18.82 8.83
CA TYR A 82 7.85 -19.08 7.78
C TYR A 82 8.36 -17.78 7.12
N ILE A 83 7.45 -16.85 6.82
CA ILE A 83 7.80 -15.52 6.30
C ILE A 83 8.72 -14.78 7.28
N TYR A 84 8.35 -14.77 8.57
CA TYR A 84 9.13 -14.13 9.62
C TYR A 84 10.54 -14.72 9.75
N GLU A 85 10.66 -16.06 9.79
CA GLU A 85 11.95 -16.77 9.87
C GLU A 85 12.81 -16.53 8.62
N SER A 86 12.18 -16.32 7.47
CA SER A 86 12.84 -15.94 6.22
C SER A 86 13.36 -14.50 6.19
N GLY A 87 13.10 -13.72 7.23
CA GLY A 87 13.62 -12.36 7.39
C GLY A 87 12.73 -11.26 6.77
N LEU A 88 11.56 -11.59 6.27
CA LEU A 88 10.65 -10.67 5.61
C LEU A 88 9.70 -9.97 6.62
N TYR A 89 9.24 -8.80 6.24
CA TYR A 89 8.07 -8.13 6.84
C TYR A 89 6.80 -8.76 6.26
N LEU A 90 5.68 -8.69 7.00
CA LEU A 90 4.43 -9.29 6.57
C LEU A 90 3.22 -8.39 6.78
N ILE A 91 2.30 -8.46 5.84
CA ILE A 91 0.93 -7.92 5.89
C ILE A 91 -0.02 -9.09 5.69
N VAL A 92 -1.14 -9.10 6.40
CA VAL A 92 -2.12 -10.18 6.31
C VAL A 92 -3.46 -9.61 5.87
N PHE A 93 -4.02 -10.19 4.81
CA PHE A 93 -5.36 -9.86 4.36
C PHE A 93 -6.38 -10.36 5.38
N LYS A 94 -7.30 -9.49 5.76
CA LYS A 94 -8.38 -9.84 6.67
C LYS A 94 -9.72 -9.69 5.98
N TYR A 95 -10.45 -10.80 5.88
CA TYR A 95 -11.85 -10.75 5.49
C TYR A 95 -12.71 -10.38 6.72
N PRO A 96 -13.55 -9.33 6.64
CA PRO A 96 -14.12 -8.69 7.84
C PRO A 96 -15.16 -9.48 8.58
N HIS A 97 -15.86 -10.41 7.94
CA HIS A 97 -17.08 -11.02 8.49
C HIS A 97 -17.02 -12.53 8.74
N VAL A 98 -15.93 -13.20 8.37
CA VAL A 98 -15.81 -14.64 8.51
C VAL A 98 -14.55 -14.98 9.28
N THR A 99 -14.71 -15.68 10.42
CA THR A 99 -13.56 -16.17 11.17
C THR A 99 -13.91 -17.47 11.88
N GLU A 100 -13.08 -18.46 11.66
CA GLU A 100 -13.15 -19.73 12.36
C GLU A 100 -12.43 -19.69 13.72
N PHE A 101 -11.78 -18.56 14.05
CA PHE A 101 -11.00 -18.38 15.28
C PHE A 101 -11.10 -16.96 15.85
N ASN A 102 -10.67 -16.78 17.10
CA ASN A 102 -10.64 -15.48 17.77
C ASN A 102 -9.53 -14.58 17.19
N GLN A 103 -9.89 -13.74 16.23
CA GLN A 103 -8.94 -12.85 15.54
C GLN A 103 -8.30 -11.82 16.46
N SER A 104 -9.01 -11.33 17.46
CA SER A 104 -8.45 -10.36 18.41
C SER A 104 -7.30 -10.98 19.21
N GLU A 105 -7.45 -12.24 19.61
CA GLU A 105 -6.42 -12.98 20.30
C GLU A 105 -5.24 -13.27 19.37
N TRP A 106 -5.53 -13.69 18.16
CA TRP A 106 -4.50 -13.93 17.15
C TRP A 106 -3.67 -12.67 16.85
N LEU A 107 -4.31 -11.49 16.67
CA LEU A 107 -3.61 -10.22 16.42
C LEU A 107 -2.71 -9.81 17.59
N ARG A 108 -3.17 -9.97 18.84
CA ARG A 108 -2.33 -9.72 20.01
C ARG A 108 -1.09 -10.60 20.04
N ASP A 109 -1.27 -11.88 19.69
CA ASP A 109 -0.18 -12.83 19.69
C ASP A 109 0.73 -12.65 18.46
N ALA A 110 0.21 -12.24 17.31
CA ALA A 110 0.97 -11.85 16.13
C ALA A 110 2.00 -10.76 16.46
N ARG A 111 1.56 -9.71 17.17
CA ARG A 111 2.47 -8.63 17.59
C ARG A 111 3.57 -9.11 18.53
N LYS A 112 3.25 -10.02 19.45
CA LYS A 112 4.25 -10.59 20.36
C LYS A 112 5.24 -11.50 19.65
N ARG A 113 4.76 -12.30 18.67
CA ARG A 113 5.59 -13.26 17.93
C ARG A 113 6.50 -12.59 16.91
N TRP A 114 5.98 -11.63 16.15
CA TRP A 114 6.67 -11.07 14.96
C TRP A 114 7.09 -9.60 15.14
N GLY A 115 6.67 -8.95 16.23
CA GLY A 115 7.08 -7.58 16.56
C GLY A 115 6.85 -6.60 15.43
N ASP A 116 7.85 -5.77 15.15
CA ASP A 116 7.80 -4.74 14.12
C ASP A 116 7.78 -5.28 12.67
N ARG A 117 8.01 -6.58 12.49
CA ARG A 117 7.91 -7.21 11.18
C ARG A 117 6.47 -7.52 10.76
N PHE A 118 5.55 -7.61 11.70
CA PHE A 118 4.13 -7.60 11.39
C PHE A 118 3.68 -6.16 11.14
N LEU A 119 3.54 -5.77 9.88
CA LEU A 119 3.29 -4.38 9.48
C LEU A 119 1.85 -3.98 9.68
N GLY A 120 0.88 -4.89 9.52
CA GLY A 120 -0.52 -4.56 9.67
C GLY A 120 -1.47 -5.49 8.93
N LEU A 121 -2.70 -5.02 8.80
CA LEU A 121 -3.77 -5.75 8.13
C LEU A 121 -4.16 -5.07 6.82
N TYR A 122 -4.34 -5.87 5.79
CA TYR A 122 -4.97 -5.46 4.55
C TYR A 122 -6.46 -5.81 4.62
N VAL A 123 -7.33 -4.81 4.48
CA VAL A 123 -8.75 -4.94 4.82
C VAL A 123 -9.59 -4.24 3.77
N TYR A 124 -10.61 -4.90 3.28
CA TYR A 124 -11.47 -4.41 2.22
C TYR A 124 -10.69 -3.93 0.98
N ASP A 125 -11.08 -4.42 -0.14
CA ASP A 125 -10.44 -4.18 -1.41
C ASP A 125 -11.34 -3.32 -2.28
N GLU A 126 -10.76 -2.35 -2.99
CA GLU A 126 -11.42 -1.58 -4.05
C GLU A 126 -12.75 -0.92 -3.66
N ALA A 127 -12.87 -0.42 -2.43
CA ALA A 127 -14.12 0.21 -1.98
C ALA A 127 -14.51 1.44 -2.83
N GLY A 128 -13.53 2.27 -3.19
CA GLY A 128 -13.72 3.44 -4.05
C GLY A 128 -14.01 3.05 -5.50
N GLY A 129 -13.27 2.07 -6.04
CA GLY A 129 -13.50 1.53 -7.37
C GLY A 129 -14.88 0.92 -7.52
N HIS A 130 -15.29 0.06 -6.61
CA HIS A 130 -16.64 -0.50 -6.57
C HIS A 130 -17.72 0.59 -6.51
N GLN A 131 -17.46 1.68 -5.79
CA GLN A 131 -18.42 2.79 -5.71
C GLN A 131 -18.61 3.49 -7.04
N ILE A 132 -17.54 3.74 -7.80
CA ILE A 132 -17.64 4.45 -9.08
C ILE A 132 -18.14 3.56 -10.23
N ASP A 133 -17.94 2.26 -10.14
CA ASP A 133 -18.38 1.30 -11.18
C ASP A 133 -19.84 0.89 -11.09
N CYS A 134 -20.58 1.42 -10.11
CA CYS A 134 -21.99 1.09 -9.88
C CYS A 134 -22.22 -0.43 -9.77
N THR A 135 -21.36 -1.11 -9.03
CA THR A 135 -21.45 -2.55 -8.78
C THR A 135 -22.45 -2.86 -7.65
N GLU A 136 -22.74 -4.13 -7.46
CA GLU A 136 -23.56 -4.57 -6.33
C GLU A 136 -22.94 -4.23 -4.96
N TYR A 137 -21.61 -4.02 -4.91
CA TYR A 137 -20.82 -3.69 -3.71
C TYR A 137 -20.76 -2.21 -3.38
N MET A 138 -21.46 -1.34 -4.13
CA MET A 138 -21.53 0.10 -3.81
C MET A 138 -22.01 0.32 -2.38
N LEU A 139 -21.27 1.11 -1.62
CA LEU A 139 -21.65 1.58 -0.28
C LEU A 139 -22.76 2.63 -0.34
N VAL A 140 -22.73 3.49 -1.38
CA VAL A 140 -23.70 4.57 -1.57
C VAL A 140 -24.50 4.31 -2.84
N LYS A 141 -25.76 3.91 -2.70
CA LYS A 141 -26.67 3.65 -3.81
C LYS A 141 -27.54 4.86 -4.17
N GLU A 142 -27.70 5.79 -3.23
CA GLU A 142 -28.43 7.04 -3.39
C GLU A 142 -27.92 8.10 -2.42
N ALA A 143 -27.91 9.35 -2.84
CA ALA A 143 -27.54 10.50 -2.03
C ALA A 143 -28.20 11.78 -2.56
N ASP A 144 -28.40 12.76 -1.67
CA ASP A 144 -29.03 14.03 -2.03
C ASP A 144 -28.07 14.99 -2.76
N ASN A 145 -26.78 14.91 -2.45
CA ASN A 145 -25.71 15.72 -3.03
C ASN A 145 -24.35 15.07 -2.78
N TYR A 146 -23.27 15.70 -3.29
CA TYR A 146 -21.91 15.15 -3.18
C TYR A 146 -21.44 15.01 -1.74
N THR A 147 -21.77 15.97 -0.87
CA THR A 147 -21.41 15.89 0.56
C THR A 147 -22.15 14.77 1.29
N ASP A 148 -23.42 14.54 0.95
CA ASP A 148 -24.16 13.40 1.50
C ASP A 148 -23.57 12.07 1.01
N ALA A 149 -23.19 11.98 -0.25
CA ALA A 149 -22.52 10.80 -0.79
C ALA A 149 -21.17 10.52 -0.10
N ALA A 150 -20.34 11.56 0.04
CA ALA A 150 -19.06 11.47 0.75
C ALA A 150 -19.24 11.01 2.20
N ASN A 151 -20.18 11.60 2.92
CA ASN A 151 -20.47 11.24 4.31
C ASN A 151 -20.95 9.78 4.44
N LYS A 152 -21.83 9.34 3.54
CA LYS A 152 -22.32 7.96 3.52
C LYS A 152 -21.20 6.96 3.20
N PHE A 153 -20.36 7.26 2.21
CA PHE A 153 -19.23 6.41 1.83
C PHE A 153 -18.22 6.30 2.98
N VAL A 154 -17.73 7.45 3.45
CA VAL A 154 -16.74 7.52 4.54
C VAL A 154 -17.31 6.91 5.82
N GLY A 155 -18.56 7.20 6.16
CA GLY A 155 -19.24 6.66 7.35
C GLY A 155 -19.40 5.15 7.28
N GLY A 156 -19.89 4.62 6.17
CA GLY A 156 -20.07 3.19 5.97
C GLY A 156 -18.75 2.42 6.03
N LEU A 157 -17.72 2.92 5.34
CA LEU A 157 -16.40 2.30 5.36
C LEU A 157 -15.75 2.40 6.76
N ASN A 158 -15.88 3.54 7.43
CA ASN A 158 -15.37 3.74 8.79
C ASN A 158 -16.03 2.77 9.81
N GLU A 159 -17.33 2.49 9.68
CA GLU A 159 -18.00 1.51 10.55
C GLU A 159 -17.38 0.11 10.41
N HIS A 160 -17.04 -0.28 9.20
CA HIS A 160 -16.34 -1.55 8.97
C HIS A 160 -14.95 -1.56 9.59
N LEU A 161 -14.19 -0.47 9.44
CA LEU A 161 -12.85 -0.36 10.02
C LEU A 161 -12.88 -0.27 11.54
N LYS A 162 -13.91 0.37 12.14
CA LYS A 162 -14.14 0.40 13.58
C LYS A 162 -14.28 -1.00 14.17
N GLN A 163 -14.97 -1.91 13.49
CA GLN A 163 -15.11 -3.29 13.98
C GLN A 163 -13.75 -3.97 14.21
N ILE A 164 -12.71 -3.55 13.46
CA ILE A 164 -11.35 -4.03 13.65
C ILE A 164 -10.65 -3.23 14.75
N ARG A 165 -10.79 -1.92 14.77
CA ARG A 165 -10.12 -1.00 15.70
C ARG A 165 -10.69 -1.06 17.12
N ASP A 166 -11.99 -1.33 17.26
CA ASP A 166 -12.67 -1.41 18.56
C ASP A 166 -12.43 -2.74 19.29
N TYR A 167 -11.71 -3.69 18.70
CA TYR A 167 -11.21 -4.79 19.48
C TYR A 167 -10.35 -4.23 20.63
N PRO A 168 -10.63 -4.54 21.91
CA PRO A 168 -9.92 -3.98 23.07
C PRO A 168 -8.40 -4.12 23.03
N ILE A 169 -7.91 -4.93 22.14
CA ILE A 169 -6.50 -5.30 21.95
C ILE A 169 -5.89 -4.57 20.76
N TYR A 170 -6.72 -4.02 19.86
CA TYR A 170 -6.21 -3.38 18.64
C TYR A 170 -5.53 -2.03 18.95
N ALA A 171 -6.06 -1.26 19.90
CA ALA A 171 -5.56 0.03 20.43
C ALA A 171 -4.81 0.94 19.43
N GLY A 172 -5.07 0.81 18.12
CA GLY A 172 -4.37 1.56 17.07
C GLY A 172 -2.94 1.08 16.77
N GLU A 173 -2.56 -0.12 17.20
CA GLU A 173 -1.18 -0.61 17.11
C GLU A 173 -0.73 -1.02 15.70
N PHE A 174 -1.67 -1.23 14.77
CA PHE A 174 -1.33 -1.69 13.42
C PHE A 174 -1.91 -0.77 12.36
N PRO A 175 -1.14 -0.41 11.33
CA PRO A 175 -1.66 0.21 10.11
C PRO A 175 -2.73 -0.65 9.45
N LEU A 176 -3.78 -0.02 8.96
CA LEU A 176 -4.77 -0.62 8.07
C LEU A 176 -4.43 -0.24 6.63
N PHE A 177 -4.26 -1.27 5.81
CA PHE A 177 -3.97 -1.18 4.39
C PHE A 177 -5.24 -1.48 3.59
N THR A 178 -5.33 -0.89 2.40
CA THR A 178 -6.22 -1.31 1.33
C THR A 178 -5.57 -1.07 -0.01
N SER A 179 -6.07 -1.65 -1.10
CA SER A 179 -5.83 -1.18 -2.45
C SER A 179 -7.08 -0.57 -3.04
N ASP A 180 -6.90 0.33 -4.00
CA ASP A 180 -8.00 0.90 -4.74
C ASP A 180 -7.51 1.48 -6.10
N TYR A 181 -8.47 1.69 -7.01
CA TYR A 181 -8.25 2.36 -8.30
C TYR A 181 -9.05 3.66 -8.44
N GLY A 182 -9.69 4.14 -7.35
CA GLY A 182 -10.41 5.40 -7.30
C GLY A 182 -10.70 5.87 -5.88
N LEU A 183 -11.16 7.11 -5.73
CA LEU A 183 -11.63 7.68 -4.46
C LEU A 183 -10.65 7.65 -3.28
N TYR A 184 -9.36 7.53 -3.50
CA TYR A 184 -8.30 7.40 -2.48
C TYR A 184 -8.40 8.42 -1.34
N TRP A 185 -8.82 9.66 -1.63
CA TRP A 185 -9.03 10.69 -0.63
C TRP A 185 -10.01 10.27 0.46
N PHE A 186 -11.10 9.65 0.05
CA PHE A 186 -12.18 9.22 0.93
C PHE A 186 -11.85 7.93 1.67
N ASP A 187 -10.98 7.08 1.11
CA ASP A 187 -10.43 5.92 1.82
C ASP A 187 -9.63 6.38 3.04
N TYR A 188 -8.75 7.36 2.88
CA TYR A 188 -8.02 7.92 4.01
C TYR A 188 -8.95 8.60 5.03
N GLU A 189 -9.98 9.33 4.58
CA GLU A 189 -10.96 9.93 5.47
C GLU A 189 -11.76 8.88 6.26
N ALA A 190 -12.04 7.74 5.66
CA ALA A 190 -12.68 6.60 6.32
C ALA A 190 -11.79 5.96 7.39
N GLY A 191 -10.48 6.17 7.30
CA GLY A 191 -9.57 5.78 8.36
C GLY A 191 -8.46 4.82 7.98
N TYR A 192 -8.23 4.52 6.71
CA TYR A 192 -7.03 3.77 6.32
C TYR A 192 -5.75 4.53 6.64
N ASP A 193 -4.69 3.80 6.92
CA ASP A 193 -3.37 4.35 7.20
C ASP A 193 -2.48 4.31 5.95
N VAL A 194 -2.75 3.35 5.05
CA VAL A 194 -2.05 3.17 3.79
C VAL A 194 -3.03 2.74 2.72
N VAL A 195 -3.06 3.46 1.59
CA VAL A 195 -3.77 3.04 0.39
C VAL A 195 -2.74 2.71 -0.69
N LEU A 196 -2.88 1.54 -1.30
CA LEU A 196 -2.08 1.10 -2.44
C LEU A 196 -2.86 1.44 -3.72
N CYS A 197 -2.39 2.40 -4.52
CA CYS A 197 -3.03 2.64 -5.80
C CYS A 197 -2.68 1.51 -6.79
N GLU A 198 -3.67 1.10 -7.58
CA GLU A 198 -3.52 -0.02 -8.49
C GLU A 198 -2.89 0.40 -9.82
N PHE A 199 -1.85 -0.34 -10.19
CA PHE A 199 -1.24 -0.30 -11.52
C PHE A 199 -1.69 -1.56 -12.28
N GLY A 200 -2.76 -1.41 -13.05
CA GLY A 200 -3.35 -2.49 -13.83
C GLY A 200 -4.30 -1.94 -14.89
N TRP A 201 -4.91 -2.78 -15.68
CA TRP A 201 -6.00 -2.49 -16.63
C TRP A 201 -5.75 -1.27 -17.55
N ASN A 202 -4.49 -0.95 -17.86
CA ASN A 202 -4.07 0.26 -18.60
C ASN A 202 -4.46 1.59 -17.92
N HIS A 203 -4.73 1.60 -16.63
CA HIS A 203 -4.96 2.84 -15.90
C HIS A 203 -3.72 3.75 -15.95
N SER A 204 -3.96 5.07 -15.95
CA SER A 204 -2.86 6.05 -15.97
C SER A 204 -2.08 6.03 -14.65
N ARG A 205 -0.85 5.51 -14.68
CA ARG A 205 0.05 5.48 -13.50
C ARG A 205 0.27 6.87 -12.92
N LEU A 206 0.46 7.83 -13.81
CA LEU A 206 0.72 9.21 -13.41
C LEU A 206 -0.47 9.83 -12.67
N LEU A 207 -1.69 9.58 -13.17
CA LEU A 207 -2.93 10.05 -12.56
C LEU A 207 -3.17 9.40 -11.20
N ASN A 208 -3.07 8.06 -11.12
CA ASN A 208 -3.28 7.31 -9.88
C ASN A 208 -2.29 7.75 -8.79
N VAL A 209 -1.02 7.95 -9.15
CA VAL A 209 -0.02 8.47 -8.22
C VAL A 209 -0.35 9.88 -7.76
N ALA A 210 -0.74 10.78 -8.68
CA ALA A 210 -1.07 12.16 -8.34
C ALA A 210 -2.26 12.24 -7.36
N LEU A 211 -3.28 11.41 -7.55
CA LEU A 211 -4.46 11.30 -6.68
C LEU A 211 -4.10 10.72 -5.32
N ASN A 212 -3.47 9.55 -5.29
CA ASN A 212 -3.19 8.85 -4.03
C ASN A 212 -2.12 9.56 -3.20
N ARG A 213 -1.02 9.99 -3.82
CA ARG A 213 0.04 10.75 -3.15
C ARG A 213 -0.47 12.08 -2.61
N GLY A 214 -1.30 12.79 -3.39
CA GLY A 214 -1.94 14.03 -2.97
C GLY A 214 -2.83 13.83 -1.74
N ALA A 215 -3.69 12.81 -1.77
CA ALA A 215 -4.55 12.45 -0.64
C ALA A 215 -3.75 12.09 0.62
N ALA A 216 -2.74 11.21 0.47
CA ALA A 216 -1.90 10.78 1.58
C ALA A 216 -1.13 11.96 2.21
N LYS A 217 -0.55 12.82 1.36
CA LYS A 217 0.22 14.00 1.80
C LYS A 217 -0.65 14.99 2.59
N MET A 218 -1.85 15.28 2.12
CA MET A 218 -2.78 16.19 2.79
C MET A 218 -3.29 15.63 4.11
N GLN A 219 -3.43 14.32 4.21
CA GLN A 219 -3.96 13.65 5.40
C GLN A 219 -2.87 13.07 6.31
N ASN A 220 -1.58 13.37 6.01
CA ASN A 220 -0.42 12.90 6.76
C ASN A 220 -0.39 11.38 6.93
N LYS A 221 -0.57 10.67 5.81
CA LYS A 221 -0.64 9.22 5.70
C LYS A 221 0.50 8.68 4.82
N ASP A 222 0.78 7.39 4.96
CA ASP A 222 1.64 6.65 4.02
C ASP A 222 0.84 6.21 2.80
N TRP A 223 1.52 5.95 1.69
CA TRP A 223 0.90 5.43 0.48
C TRP A 223 1.81 4.41 -0.22
N GLY A 224 1.23 3.68 -1.14
CA GLY A 224 1.96 2.69 -1.92
C GLY A 224 1.30 2.39 -3.25
N VAL A 225 1.83 1.35 -3.90
CA VAL A 225 1.36 0.84 -5.18
C VAL A 225 1.18 -0.66 -5.07
N ILE A 226 0.12 -1.18 -5.68
CA ILE A 226 -0.01 -2.59 -6.00
C ILE A 226 -0.05 -2.75 -7.52
N ILE A 227 0.83 -3.58 -8.08
CA ILE A 227 0.82 -3.89 -9.51
C ILE A 227 -0.05 -5.14 -9.67
N THR A 228 -1.14 -5.01 -10.41
CA THR A 228 -2.17 -6.03 -10.55
C THR A 228 -2.41 -6.36 -12.03
N TRP A 229 -3.53 -7.03 -12.34
CA TRP A 229 -3.84 -7.54 -13.66
C TRP A 229 -3.90 -6.44 -14.73
N THR A 230 -3.23 -6.70 -15.83
CA THR A 230 -3.36 -5.94 -17.09
C THR A 230 -4.24 -6.69 -18.08
N TYR A 231 -4.29 -8.03 -17.98
CA TYR A 231 -5.00 -8.91 -18.90
C TYR A 231 -5.94 -9.85 -18.15
N TRP A 232 -7.08 -10.17 -18.77
CA TRP A 232 -8.09 -11.10 -18.26
C TRP A 232 -7.63 -12.57 -18.21
N HIS A 233 -6.60 -12.92 -18.98
CA HIS A 233 -6.03 -14.25 -19.13
C HIS A 233 -4.51 -14.21 -19.00
N PRO A 234 -3.84 -15.37 -18.82
CA PRO A 234 -2.38 -15.38 -18.78
C PRO A 234 -1.75 -14.61 -19.95
N PRO A 235 -0.73 -13.78 -19.71
CA PRO A 235 0.11 -13.77 -18.52
C PRO A 235 -0.43 -12.94 -17.33
N TYR A 236 -1.65 -12.46 -17.36
CA TYR A 236 -2.31 -11.57 -16.39
C TYR A 236 -1.57 -10.24 -16.17
N LEU A 237 -0.31 -10.28 -15.76
CA LEU A 237 0.54 -9.13 -15.56
C LEU A 237 1.13 -8.64 -16.88
N GLU A 238 1.54 -7.40 -16.91
CA GLU A 238 2.34 -6.82 -17.98
C GLU A 238 3.71 -7.52 -18.14
N SER A 239 4.47 -7.16 -19.15
CA SER A 239 5.79 -7.77 -19.38
C SER A 239 6.77 -7.47 -18.23
N GLY A 240 7.80 -8.31 -18.08
CA GLY A 240 8.82 -8.08 -17.03
C GLY A 240 9.54 -6.73 -17.17
N ASP A 241 9.67 -6.17 -18.37
CA ASP A 241 10.26 -4.84 -18.54
C ASP A 241 9.29 -3.73 -18.13
N GLU A 242 8.01 -3.82 -18.45
CA GLU A 242 6.98 -2.89 -17.99
C GLU A 242 6.84 -2.96 -16.47
N LEU A 243 6.79 -4.15 -15.89
CA LEU A 243 6.81 -4.35 -14.44
C LEU A 243 8.02 -3.67 -13.78
N TYR A 244 9.20 -3.80 -14.38
CA TYR A 244 10.39 -3.09 -13.88
C TYR A 244 10.23 -1.57 -13.91
N TYR A 245 9.68 -1.02 -15.01
CA TYR A 245 9.45 0.42 -15.12
C TYR A 245 8.40 0.92 -14.14
N ASP A 246 7.32 0.19 -13.94
CA ASP A 246 6.29 0.53 -12.96
C ASP A 246 6.83 0.51 -11.52
N MET A 247 7.67 -0.46 -11.17
CA MET A 247 8.36 -0.51 -9.87
C MET A 247 9.29 0.70 -9.67
N VAL A 248 10.10 1.05 -10.68
CA VAL A 248 10.98 2.22 -10.63
C VAL A 248 10.16 3.50 -10.54
N PHE A 249 9.08 3.61 -11.31
CA PHE A 249 8.19 4.76 -11.28
C PHE A 249 7.55 4.95 -9.90
N ALA A 250 7.02 3.91 -9.28
CA ALA A 250 6.45 3.94 -7.92
C ALA A 250 7.51 4.41 -6.90
N TYR A 251 8.70 3.82 -6.94
CA TYR A 251 9.81 4.16 -6.05
C TYR A 251 10.23 5.62 -6.18
N LEU A 252 10.42 6.11 -7.40
CA LEU A 252 10.84 7.49 -7.68
C LEU A 252 9.76 8.52 -7.31
N ASN A 253 8.49 8.13 -7.35
CA ASN A 253 7.37 8.98 -6.95
C ASN A 253 7.04 8.94 -5.46
N GLY A 254 7.69 8.07 -4.70
CA GLY A 254 7.61 8.09 -3.28
C GLY A 254 6.69 7.13 -2.60
N ALA A 255 6.26 6.18 -3.28
CA ALA A 255 5.60 5.05 -2.64
C ALA A 255 6.47 4.52 -1.51
N LYS A 256 5.87 4.27 -0.36
CA LYS A 256 6.52 3.58 0.75
C LYS A 256 6.38 2.08 0.62
N TYR A 257 5.31 1.63 0.00
CA TYR A 257 5.01 0.21 -0.21
C TYR A 257 4.84 -0.07 -1.69
N LEU A 258 5.39 -1.16 -2.15
CA LEU A 258 5.23 -1.69 -3.50
C LEU A 258 4.93 -3.18 -3.40
N VAL A 259 3.78 -3.58 -3.90
CA VAL A 259 3.30 -4.96 -3.86
C VAL A 259 3.05 -5.43 -5.29
N ILE A 260 3.44 -6.65 -5.61
CA ILE A 260 3.08 -7.30 -6.87
C ILE A 260 2.00 -8.34 -6.53
N PHE A 261 0.81 -8.14 -7.07
CA PHE A 261 -0.30 -9.05 -6.90
C PHE A 261 -0.01 -10.37 -7.64
N ASN A 262 -0.13 -11.48 -6.93
CA ASN A 262 0.21 -12.80 -7.45
C ASN A 262 -0.94 -13.77 -7.22
N GLY A 263 -2.03 -13.55 -7.93
CA GLY A 263 -3.19 -14.43 -7.96
C GLY A 263 -3.80 -14.49 -9.35
N PRO A 264 -4.21 -15.68 -9.84
CA PRO A 264 -4.93 -15.79 -11.09
C PRO A 264 -6.34 -15.23 -10.94
N LEU A 265 -6.84 -14.55 -11.98
CA LEU A 265 -8.25 -14.13 -12.04
C LEU A 265 -9.16 -15.36 -12.14
N ASN A 266 -8.73 -16.34 -12.90
CA ASN A 266 -9.41 -17.63 -13.04
C ASN A 266 -8.52 -18.73 -12.45
N PRO A 267 -8.89 -19.34 -11.31
CA PRO A 267 -8.10 -20.40 -10.69
C PRO A 267 -7.91 -21.66 -11.55
N GLU A 268 -8.76 -21.89 -12.54
CA GLU A 268 -8.67 -23.04 -13.48
C GLU A 268 -7.63 -22.80 -14.59
N GLU A 269 -7.21 -21.56 -14.82
CA GLU A 269 -6.17 -21.24 -15.79
C GLU A 269 -4.81 -21.47 -15.17
N GLY A 270 -3.98 -22.29 -15.82
CA GLY A 270 -2.72 -22.77 -15.31
C GLY A 270 -1.79 -21.65 -14.81
N THR A 271 -1.31 -21.83 -13.60
CA THR A 271 -0.30 -20.99 -12.98
C THR A 271 1.09 -21.59 -13.16
N SER A 272 2.12 -20.77 -13.03
CA SER A 272 3.51 -21.25 -12.91
C SER A 272 3.77 -21.88 -11.52
N GLU A 273 4.97 -22.37 -11.28
CA GLU A 273 5.43 -22.81 -9.94
C GLU A 273 5.27 -21.68 -8.89
N TYR A 274 5.31 -20.41 -9.33
CA TYR A 274 5.24 -19.21 -8.50
C TYR A 274 3.96 -18.40 -8.76
N GLY A 275 2.82 -19.05 -8.92
CA GLY A 275 1.54 -18.41 -9.20
C GLY A 275 1.48 -17.83 -10.62
N ILE A 276 1.13 -16.55 -10.77
CA ILE A 276 1.13 -15.88 -12.09
C ILE A 276 2.49 -15.26 -12.45
N LEU A 277 3.46 -15.28 -11.53
CA LEU A 277 4.80 -14.74 -11.79
C LEU A 277 5.59 -15.68 -12.71
N THR A 278 6.13 -15.14 -13.78
CA THR A 278 7.07 -15.82 -14.68
C THR A 278 8.50 -15.49 -14.30
N GLU A 279 9.47 -16.24 -14.84
CA GLU A 279 10.90 -15.94 -14.69
C GLU A 279 11.26 -14.50 -15.09
N ARG A 280 10.57 -13.94 -16.09
CA ARG A 280 10.81 -12.54 -16.51
C ARG A 280 10.33 -11.56 -15.45
N HIS A 281 9.23 -11.84 -14.76
CA HIS A 281 8.74 -11.02 -13.63
C HIS A 281 9.70 -11.12 -12.45
N LEU A 282 10.16 -12.33 -12.10
CA LEU A 282 11.14 -12.53 -11.02
C LEU A 282 12.46 -11.81 -11.32
N ASP A 283 12.95 -11.86 -12.57
CA ASP A 283 14.14 -11.10 -12.98
C ASP A 283 13.92 -9.58 -12.89
N ALA A 284 12.75 -9.09 -13.26
CA ALA A 284 12.40 -7.69 -13.10
C ALA A 284 12.48 -7.24 -11.63
N ILE A 285 11.95 -8.05 -10.70
CA ILE A 285 12.02 -7.76 -9.26
C ILE A 285 13.48 -7.79 -8.77
N ARG A 286 14.29 -8.76 -9.20
CA ARG A 286 15.75 -8.84 -8.87
C ARG A 286 16.50 -7.61 -9.40
N ARG A 287 16.20 -7.16 -10.62
CA ARG A 287 16.78 -5.93 -11.23
C ARG A 287 16.39 -4.70 -10.43
N PHE A 288 15.11 -4.59 -10.05
CA PHE A 288 14.60 -3.48 -9.25
C PHE A 288 15.24 -3.47 -7.85
N TRP A 289 15.37 -4.61 -7.20
CA TRP A 289 16.05 -4.72 -5.90
C TRP A 289 17.48 -4.20 -5.97
N ARG A 290 18.23 -4.57 -7.00
CA ARG A 290 19.58 -4.01 -7.24
C ARG A 290 19.54 -2.50 -7.47
N TYR A 291 18.56 -2.02 -8.23
CA TYR A 291 18.40 -0.60 -8.52
C TYR A 291 18.22 0.23 -7.24
N ILE A 292 17.32 -0.12 -6.34
CA ILE A 292 17.07 0.63 -5.11
C ILE A 292 18.25 0.61 -4.14
N HIS A 293 19.06 -0.47 -4.12
CA HIS A 293 20.25 -0.55 -3.29
C HIS A 293 21.44 0.22 -3.86
N THR A 294 21.48 0.43 -5.17
CA THR A 294 22.49 1.28 -5.82
C THR A 294 22.07 2.75 -5.87
N ASN A 295 20.77 3.03 -5.68
CA ASN A 295 20.19 4.38 -5.68
C ASN A 295 19.31 4.59 -4.42
N PRO A 296 19.90 4.50 -3.21
CA PRO A 296 19.14 4.60 -1.97
C PRO A 296 18.57 6.00 -1.75
N GLU A 297 19.25 7.01 -2.27
CA GLU A 297 18.74 8.38 -2.26
C GLU A 297 17.71 8.52 -3.37
N ARG A 298 16.45 8.62 -2.97
CA ARG A 298 15.39 8.93 -3.93
C ARG A 298 15.63 10.32 -4.48
N PRO A 299 15.50 10.51 -5.79
CA PRO A 299 15.75 11.84 -6.35
C PRO A 299 14.77 12.87 -5.80
N TRP A 300 15.14 14.11 -5.91
CA TRP A 300 14.61 15.40 -5.51
C TRP A 300 13.08 15.56 -5.36
N ILE A 301 12.26 14.62 -5.80
CA ILE A 301 10.78 14.61 -5.63
C ILE A 301 10.39 14.63 -4.14
N TYR A 302 11.31 14.22 -3.27
CA TYR A 302 11.19 14.29 -1.79
C TYR A 302 11.87 15.50 -1.16
N CYS A 303 12.51 16.35 -1.95
CA CYS A 303 13.00 17.60 -1.42
C CYS A 303 11.78 18.41 -0.92
N SER A 304 11.75 18.71 0.38
CA SER A 304 10.73 19.58 0.98
C SER A 304 10.64 20.94 0.29
N ASP A 305 11.71 21.32 -0.42
CA ASP A 305 11.88 22.61 -1.09
C ASP A 305 11.56 22.54 -2.60
N CYS A 306 11.20 21.36 -3.14
CA CYS A 306 10.79 21.25 -4.54
C CYS A 306 9.38 21.79 -4.70
N SER A 307 9.24 22.82 -5.50
CA SER A 307 7.97 23.47 -5.81
C SER A 307 7.02 22.47 -6.47
N GLN A 308 6.09 21.92 -5.69
CA GLN A 308 5.04 21.04 -6.19
C GLN A 308 3.81 21.84 -6.55
N THR A 309 3.19 21.46 -7.65
CA THR A 309 1.88 21.99 -8.05
C THR A 309 0.78 21.05 -7.57
N ALA A 310 -0.28 21.61 -7.00
CA ALA A 310 -1.50 20.84 -6.74
C ALA A 310 -2.64 21.31 -7.65
N TYR A 311 -3.35 20.34 -8.22
CA TYR A 311 -4.65 20.57 -8.82
C TYR A 311 -5.73 20.35 -7.75
N VAL A 312 -6.51 21.39 -7.49
CA VAL A 312 -7.49 21.41 -6.40
C VAL A 312 -8.89 21.18 -6.94
N LEU A 313 -9.49 20.07 -6.55
CA LEU A 313 -10.84 19.66 -6.93
C LEU A 313 -11.91 20.25 -6.01
N PRO A 314 -13.17 20.30 -6.44
CA PRO A 314 -14.27 20.68 -5.54
C PRO A 314 -14.32 19.71 -4.35
N LYS A 315 -14.71 20.26 -3.18
CA LYS A 315 -14.95 19.41 -2.01
C LYS A 315 -15.97 18.32 -2.31
N ASP A 316 -15.72 17.12 -1.77
CA ASP A 316 -16.62 15.97 -1.85
C ASP A 316 -16.93 15.48 -3.28
N TYR A 317 -16.12 15.89 -4.27
CA TYR A 317 -16.32 15.57 -5.68
C TYR A 317 -15.78 14.18 -6.01
N GLY A 318 -16.53 13.11 -5.73
CA GLY A 318 -16.13 11.73 -5.93
C GLY A 318 -16.24 11.28 -7.38
N TRP A 319 -15.33 11.76 -8.23
CA TRP A 319 -15.25 11.39 -9.64
C TRP A 319 -14.15 10.34 -9.88
N GLY A 320 -14.38 9.41 -10.84
CA GLY A 320 -13.48 8.29 -11.12
C GLY A 320 -12.25 8.63 -11.97
N PHE A 321 -12.24 9.77 -12.67
CA PHE A 321 -11.12 10.27 -13.49
C PHE A 321 -10.74 9.39 -14.70
N ARG A 322 -11.52 8.36 -15.04
CA ARG A 322 -11.21 7.47 -16.19
C ARG A 322 -11.60 8.10 -17.52
N GLY A 323 -12.67 8.89 -17.53
CA GLY A 323 -13.16 9.63 -18.71
C GLY A 323 -14.21 10.64 -18.31
N GLY A 324 -14.51 11.60 -19.19
CA GLY A 324 -15.50 12.65 -18.93
C GLY A 324 -16.91 12.12 -18.71
N GLU A 325 -17.18 10.90 -19.13
CA GLU A 325 -18.46 10.19 -18.97
C GLU A 325 -18.58 9.49 -17.61
N ASP A 326 -17.51 9.37 -16.84
CA ASP A 326 -17.57 8.79 -15.51
C ASP A 326 -18.57 9.54 -14.64
N LYS A 327 -19.38 8.81 -13.90
CA LYS A 327 -20.33 9.38 -12.98
C LYS A 327 -19.65 9.76 -11.68
N VAL A 328 -19.97 10.95 -11.19
CA VAL A 328 -19.57 11.38 -9.84
C VAL A 328 -20.25 10.48 -8.81
N TRP A 329 -19.49 9.88 -7.91
CA TRP A 329 -19.95 8.87 -6.95
C TRP A 329 -20.62 7.62 -7.59
N GLY A 330 -20.43 7.38 -8.89
CA GLY A 330 -21.18 6.36 -9.61
C GLY A 330 -22.66 6.69 -9.81
N LEU A 331 -23.14 7.86 -9.36
CA LEU A 331 -24.54 8.25 -9.32
C LEU A 331 -24.92 9.28 -10.36
N TRP A 332 -24.14 10.35 -10.51
CA TRP A 332 -24.51 11.51 -11.32
C TRP A 332 -23.59 11.74 -12.51
N VAL A 333 -24.20 12.12 -13.64
CA VAL A 333 -23.46 12.71 -14.75
C VAL A 333 -23.29 14.21 -14.45
N ASP A 334 -22.07 14.73 -14.61
CA ASP A 334 -21.74 16.12 -14.35
C ASP A 334 -20.87 16.70 -15.48
N GLU A 335 -21.32 17.80 -16.09
CA GLU A 335 -20.58 18.52 -17.14
C GLU A 335 -19.22 19.07 -16.64
N LEU A 336 -19.08 19.29 -15.33
CA LEU A 336 -17.83 19.70 -14.72
C LEU A 336 -16.72 18.64 -14.91
N SER A 337 -17.06 17.37 -14.96
CA SER A 337 -16.09 16.27 -15.14
C SER A 337 -15.28 16.41 -16.43
N ILE A 338 -15.93 16.81 -17.52
CA ILE A 338 -15.29 17.02 -18.83
C ILE A 338 -14.24 18.15 -18.74
N ARG A 339 -14.59 19.24 -18.09
CA ARG A 339 -13.70 20.40 -17.92
C ARG A 339 -12.52 20.06 -16.99
N ILE A 340 -12.80 19.35 -15.89
CA ILE A 340 -11.77 18.87 -14.97
C ILE A 340 -10.82 17.93 -15.71
N GLY A 341 -11.35 16.95 -16.47
CA GLY A 341 -10.55 16.00 -17.24
C GLY A 341 -9.63 16.69 -18.23
N THR A 342 -10.17 17.62 -19.06
CA THR A 342 -9.36 18.38 -20.02
C THR A 342 -8.25 19.20 -19.36
N THR A 343 -8.55 19.83 -18.23
CA THR A 343 -7.56 20.62 -17.48
C THR A 343 -6.50 19.70 -16.88
N LEU A 344 -6.92 18.57 -16.35
CA LEU A 344 -6.04 17.58 -15.71
C LEU A 344 -5.07 16.97 -16.73
N ASP A 345 -5.54 16.59 -17.92
CA ASP A 345 -4.69 16.09 -19.00
C ASP A 345 -3.59 17.10 -19.33
N TYR A 346 -3.93 18.37 -19.47
CA TYR A 346 -2.94 19.43 -19.71
C TYR A 346 -1.94 19.56 -18.55
N LEU A 347 -2.41 19.52 -17.29
CA LEU A 347 -1.55 19.66 -16.12
C LEU A 347 -0.63 18.45 -15.93
N LEU A 348 -1.13 17.23 -16.15
CA LEU A 348 -0.33 16.02 -16.11
C LEU A 348 0.79 16.03 -17.16
N HIS A 349 0.49 16.50 -18.38
CA HIS A 349 1.48 16.67 -19.43
C HIS A 349 2.50 17.78 -19.14
N THR A 350 2.10 18.82 -18.40
CA THR A 350 2.97 19.96 -18.10
C THR A 350 3.85 19.73 -16.88
N HIS A 351 3.28 19.14 -15.83
CA HIS A 351 3.93 18.99 -14.52
C HIS A 351 4.42 17.57 -14.25
N HIS A 352 3.96 16.60 -15.04
CA HIS A 352 4.33 15.20 -14.89
C HIS A 352 4.24 14.73 -13.42
N ILE A 353 5.32 14.15 -12.92
CA ILE A 353 5.43 13.60 -11.56
C ILE A 353 5.40 14.63 -10.43
N SER A 354 5.48 15.94 -10.73
CA SER A 354 5.41 17.01 -9.71
C SER A 354 3.99 17.50 -9.44
N LEU A 355 2.97 16.92 -10.08
CA LEU A 355 1.56 17.23 -9.84
C LEU A 355 0.98 16.31 -8.78
N ASP A 356 0.34 16.91 -7.78
CA ASP A 356 -0.59 16.22 -6.88
C ASP A 356 -2.02 16.67 -7.18
N ILE A 357 -3.01 15.82 -6.90
CA ILE A 357 -4.43 16.14 -6.99
C ILE A 357 -5.00 16.07 -5.58
N ILE A 358 -5.64 17.17 -5.16
CA ILE A 358 -6.18 17.33 -3.81
C ILE A 358 -7.59 17.91 -3.85
N TYR A 359 -8.26 17.95 -2.72
CA TYR A 359 -9.61 18.51 -2.62
C TYR A 359 -9.63 19.81 -1.84
N ASP A 360 -10.55 20.71 -2.19
CA ASP A 360 -10.80 21.99 -1.52
C ASP A 360 -11.57 21.78 -0.20
N ASP A 361 -10.91 21.11 0.75
CA ASP A 361 -11.49 20.83 2.05
C ASP A 361 -10.84 21.68 3.15
N PRO A 362 -11.61 22.57 3.83
CA PRO A 362 -11.11 23.41 4.92
C PRO A 362 -10.42 22.65 6.06
N LYS A 363 -10.77 21.39 6.26
CA LYS A 363 -10.14 20.51 7.28
C LYS A 363 -8.63 20.39 7.09
N TYR A 364 -8.14 20.50 5.86
CA TYR A 364 -6.75 20.28 5.49
C TYR A 364 -6.01 21.55 5.01
N TYR A 365 -6.57 22.74 5.18
CA TYR A 365 -5.95 23.98 4.69
C TYR A 365 -4.57 24.25 5.31
N SER A 366 -4.28 23.77 6.51
CA SER A 366 -2.93 23.87 7.10
C SER A 366 -1.87 23.18 6.24
N GLU A 367 -2.26 22.13 5.53
CA GLU A 367 -1.35 21.31 4.73
C GLU A 367 -1.13 21.84 3.30
N ILE A 368 -2.01 22.73 2.85
CA ILE A 368 -1.93 23.35 1.50
C ILE A 368 -0.64 24.14 1.30
N SER A 369 -0.07 24.69 2.37
CA SER A 369 1.21 25.40 2.32
C SER A 369 2.42 24.53 1.87
N ARG A 370 2.24 23.24 1.79
CA ARG A 370 3.22 22.30 1.21
C ARG A 370 3.38 22.47 -0.30
N TYR A 371 2.44 23.13 -0.95
CA TYR A 371 2.47 23.38 -2.39
C TYR A 371 2.86 24.81 -2.69
N SER A 372 3.70 25.00 -3.71
CA SER A 372 4.13 26.32 -4.16
C SER A 372 3.17 26.93 -5.17
N LYS A 373 2.32 26.11 -5.78
CA LYS A 373 1.33 26.53 -6.77
C LYS A 373 0.06 25.69 -6.63
N LEU A 374 -1.07 26.36 -6.57
CA LEU A 374 -2.38 25.74 -6.57
C LEU A 374 -3.14 26.15 -7.84
N VAL A 375 -3.69 25.16 -8.54
CA VAL A 375 -4.56 25.34 -9.69
C VAL A 375 -5.91 24.76 -9.34
N PHE A 376 -6.91 25.62 -9.18
CA PHE A 376 -8.23 25.19 -8.79
C PHE A 376 -9.07 24.76 -10.00
N TRP A 377 -10.01 23.86 -9.76
CA TRP A 377 -10.98 23.36 -10.74
C TRP A 377 -11.75 24.46 -11.47
N ASN A 378 -11.92 25.63 -10.86
CA ASN A 378 -12.60 26.79 -11.45
C ASN A 378 -11.68 27.72 -12.27
N GLY A 379 -10.40 27.36 -12.41
CA GLY A 379 -9.40 28.13 -13.15
C GLY A 379 -8.64 29.15 -12.31
N THR A 380 -8.93 29.29 -11.03
CA THR A 380 -8.13 30.14 -10.13
C THR A 380 -6.72 29.53 -9.95
N VAL A 381 -5.70 30.38 -9.94
CA VAL A 381 -4.30 30.00 -9.70
C VAL A 381 -3.75 30.86 -8.56
N THR A 382 -3.15 30.23 -7.56
CA THR A 382 -2.53 30.92 -6.41
C THR A 382 -1.15 30.36 -6.13
#